data_c8df6fdaad34c667bb1475b455d72db0
#
_entry.id   c8df6fdaad34c667bb1475b455d72db0
#
_cell.length_a   1.000
_cell.length_b   1.000
_cell.length_c   1.000
_cell.angle_alpha   90.00
_cell.angle_beta   90.00
_cell.angle_gamma   90.00
#
_symmetry.space_group_name_H-M   'P 1'
#
loop_
_entity.id
_entity.type
_entity.pdbx_description
1 polymer ?
#
loop_
_entity_poly.entity_id
_entity_poly.type
_entity_poly.pdbx_seq_one_letter_code
_entity_poly.pdbx_strand_id
1 'polypeptide(L)'
;MEYNTNETQKLSNNMSSPFWYGFKRFIPFLIIATIIGALLGTALAFMFSKKTYTAKCDGMLIATLSDASENTNVSLSKLIIPSMPQIIKGGACISQANKIYGKENDKIVASNVSMSYDENSMVITVSYSDTNKESADKKLVAIMEAIDYSLQNTSLPAEKVSFSSLQNKSEISSSSTFANYIIFGTLIGFVVAFVSSILIKVFDNTIRSKDELEKITGSIVLSSINEYID
;
A
#
# COMPACT_ATOMS: atom_id res chain seq x y z
N MET A 1 -15.85 48.43 42.07
CA MET A 1 -15.97 46.97 42.21
C MET A 1 -15.20 46.37 41.04
N GLU A 2 -13.89 46.11 41.24
CA GLU A 2 -13.08 45.43 40.26
C GLU A 2 -13.35 43.92 40.39
N TYR A 3 -13.97 43.35 39.40
CA TYR A 3 -14.17 41.91 39.27
C TYR A 3 -12.80 41.28 38.95
N ASN A 4 -12.35 40.42 39.85
CA ASN A 4 -11.06 39.77 39.81
C ASN A 4 -10.99 38.76 38.68
N THR A 5 -10.55 39.19 37.48
CA THR A 5 -10.41 38.42 36.24
C THR A 5 -9.42 37.24 36.35
N ASN A 6 -8.62 37.20 37.44
CA ASN A 6 -7.62 36.15 37.66
C ASN A 6 -8.20 34.84 38.19
N GLU A 7 -9.38 34.86 38.86
CA GLU A 7 -10.03 33.63 39.33
C GLU A 7 -10.74 32.87 38.17
N THR A 8 -11.30 33.60 37.21
CA THR A 8 -11.94 32.95 36.04
C THR A 8 -10.94 32.33 35.11
N GLN A 9 -9.72 32.87 34.97
CA GLN A 9 -8.65 32.23 34.18
C GLN A 9 -8.05 31.00 34.88
N LYS A 10 -8.00 30.95 36.19
CA LYS A 10 -7.54 29.78 36.95
C LYS A 10 -8.53 28.60 36.87
N LEU A 11 -9.82 28.89 36.80
CA LEU A 11 -10.87 27.89 36.59
C LEU A 11 -10.89 27.35 35.15
N SER A 12 -10.54 28.17 34.15
CA SER A 12 -10.47 27.74 32.73
C SER A 12 -9.29 26.82 32.43
N ASN A 13 -8.13 27.02 33.10
CA ASN A 13 -6.94 26.20 32.86
C ASN A 13 -6.95 24.84 33.59
N ASN A 14 -7.87 24.63 34.55
CA ASN A 14 -8.04 23.35 35.23
C ASN A 14 -9.11 22.44 34.62
N MET A 15 -9.70 22.84 33.49
CA MET A 15 -10.55 21.99 32.67
C MET A 15 -9.75 21.12 31.69
N SER A 16 -8.54 20.69 32.01
CA SER A 16 -8.00 19.48 31.43
C SER A 16 -8.91 18.33 31.86
N SER A 17 -9.77 17.94 30.95
CA SER A 17 -10.91 17.04 31.20
C SER A 17 -10.44 15.82 32.01
N PRO A 18 -11.21 15.34 32.98
CA PRO A 18 -10.89 14.14 33.80
C PRO A 18 -10.67 12.89 32.90
N PHE A 19 -11.07 13.00 31.66
CA PHE A 19 -10.82 12.02 30.60
C PHE A 19 -9.32 11.78 30.37
N TRP A 20 -8.48 12.83 30.31
CA TRP A 20 -7.04 12.71 30.05
C TRP A 20 -6.26 12.10 31.21
N TYR A 21 -6.63 12.40 32.46
CA TYR A 21 -5.97 11.82 33.65
C TYR A 21 -6.21 10.30 33.73
N GLY A 22 -7.42 9.83 33.40
CA GLY A 22 -7.73 8.41 33.34
C GLY A 22 -6.98 7.71 32.20
N PHE A 23 -6.75 8.41 31.09
CA PHE A 23 -6.10 7.83 29.90
C PHE A 23 -4.60 7.58 30.09
N LYS A 24 -3.89 8.42 30.84
CA LYS A 24 -2.45 8.23 31.13
C LYS A 24 -2.13 6.86 31.74
N ARG A 25 -3.04 6.29 32.51
CA ARG A 25 -2.88 4.97 33.11
C ARG A 25 -2.93 3.83 32.11
N PHE A 26 -3.65 4.00 31.00
CA PHE A 26 -3.78 2.99 29.96
C PHE A 26 -2.65 3.04 28.92
N ILE A 27 -1.79 4.08 28.95
CA ILE A 27 -0.64 4.20 28.04
C ILE A 27 0.25 2.96 28.07
N PRO A 28 0.71 2.44 29.24
CA PRO A 28 1.56 1.25 29.24
C PRO A 28 0.84 0.02 28.69
N PHE A 29 -0.46 -0.12 28.94
CA PHE A 29 -1.27 -1.19 28.36
C PHE A 29 -1.36 -1.07 26.84
N LEU A 30 -1.58 0.14 26.29
CA LEU A 30 -1.58 0.40 24.85
C LEU A 30 -0.23 0.05 24.22
N ILE A 31 0.88 0.42 24.85
CA ILE A 31 2.22 0.12 24.35
C ILE A 31 2.45 -1.39 24.31
N ILE A 32 2.16 -2.11 25.40
CA ILE A 32 2.35 -3.57 25.48
C ILE A 32 1.51 -4.27 24.43
N ALA A 33 0.23 -3.93 24.30
CA ALA A 33 -0.65 -4.56 23.33
C ALA A 33 -0.25 -4.25 21.86
N THR A 34 0.26 -3.04 21.60
CA THR A 34 0.80 -2.69 20.27
C THR A 34 2.04 -3.52 19.94
N ILE A 35 2.93 -3.74 20.92
CA ILE A 35 4.11 -4.60 20.77
C ILE A 35 3.68 -6.04 20.50
N ILE A 36 2.69 -6.56 21.22
CA ILE A 36 2.15 -7.91 20.99
C ILE A 36 1.56 -8.00 19.57
N GLY A 37 0.81 -6.99 19.14
CA GLY A 37 0.29 -6.91 17.76
C GLY A 37 1.39 -6.93 16.71
N ALA A 38 2.48 -6.20 16.92
CA ALA A 38 3.65 -6.21 16.05
C ALA A 38 4.34 -7.59 16.01
N LEU A 39 4.47 -8.27 17.14
CA LEU A 39 5.04 -9.62 17.21
C LEU A 39 4.16 -10.64 16.47
N LEU A 40 2.84 -10.58 16.65
CA LEU A 40 1.91 -11.43 15.90
C LEU A 40 1.96 -11.13 14.41
N GLY A 41 1.99 -9.85 14.01
CA GLY A 41 2.18 -9.44 12.62
C GLY A 41 3.48 -9.97 12.03
N THR A 42 4.56 -9.96 12.80
CA THR A 42 5.85 -10.54 12.39
C THR A 42 5.77 -12.05 12.22
N ALA A 43 5.12 -12.76 13.14
CA ALA A 43 4.92 -14.21 13.02
C ALA A 43 4.11 -14.57 11.77
N LEU A 44 3.03 -13.84 11.50
CA LEU A 44 2.24 -13.99 10.27
C LEU A 44 3.05 -13.66 9.02
N ALA A 45 3.91 -12.63 9.09
CA ALA A 45 4.81 -12.29 7.99
C ALA A 45 5.76 -13.44 7.65
N PHE A 46 6.33 -14.13 8.63
CA PHE A 46 7.18 -15.30 8.38
C PHE A 46 6.42 -16.45 7.72
N MET A 47 5.16 -16.66 8.07
CA MET A 47 4.34 -17.76 7.52
C MET A 47 3.81 -17.46 6.11
N PHE A 48 3.41 -16.21 5.83
CA PHE A 48 2.64 -15.87 4.64
C PHE A 48 3.34 -14.92 3.68
N SER A 49 4.44 -14.29 4.07
CA SER A 49 5.16 -13.36 3.21
C SER A 49 5.80 -14.09 2.03
N LYS A 50 5.48 -13.63 0.82
CA LYS A 50 6.10 -14.11 -0.42
C LYS A 50 6.99 -13.02 -0.98
N LYS A 51 8.16 -13.42 -1.46
CA LYS A 51 9.00 -12.54 -2.28
C LYS A 51 8.44 -12.53 -3.70
N THR A 52 8.21 -11.35 -4.23
CA THR A 52 7.79 -11.14 -5.62
C THR A 52 8.93 -10.44 -6.35
N TYR A 53 9.31 -11.00 -7.47
CA TYR A 53 10.32 -10.45 -8.36
C TYR A 53 9.61 -9.81 -9.55
N THR A 54 9.86 -8.54 -9.79
CA THR A 54 9.32 -7.81 -10.91
C THR A 54 10.43 -7.51 -11.90
N ALA A 55 10.37 -8.14 -13.05
CA ALA A 55 11.22 -7.84 -14.18
C ALA A 55 10.60 -6.66 -14.96
N LYS A 56 11.42 -5.67 -15.36
CA LYS A 56 11.01 -4.49 -16.13
C LYS A 56 11.89 -4.35 -17.36
N CYS A 57 11.28 -3.94 -18.44
CA CYS A 57 11.99 -3.61 -19.67
C CYS A 57 11.30 -2.43 -20.36
N ASP A 58 12.11 -1.49 -20.81
CA ASP A 58 11.65 -0.35 -21.59
C ASP A 58 11.68 -0.68 -23.07
N GLY A 59 10.63 -0.29 -23.78
CA GLY A 59 10.52 -0.43 -25.20
C GLY A 59 9.97 0.83 -25.85
N MET A 60 10.29 1.03 -27.09
CA MET A 60 9.84 2.16 -27.90
C MET A 60 8.81 1.71 -28.92
N LEU A 61 7.67 2.39 -28.95
CA LEU A 61 6.63 2.19 -29.97
C LEU A 61 6.84 3.18 -31.12
N ILE A 62 6.92 2.64 -32.33
CA ILE A 62 7.02 3.43 -33.56
C ILE A 62 5.89 3.04 -34.49
N ALA A 63 5.02 4.00 -34.78
CA ALA A 63 3.96 3.86 -35.79
C ALA A 63 4.28 4.74 -37.00
N THR A 64 4.16 4.18 -38.20
CA THR A 64 4.48 4.89 -39.45
C THR A 64 3.35 4.78 -40.44
N LEU A 65 3.21 5.84 -41.25
CA LEU A 65 2.43 5.91 -42.48
C LEU A 65 3.40 6.28 -43.60
N SER A 66 3.28 5.64 -44.76
CA SER A 66 4.23 5.76 -45.88
C SER A 66 4.38 7.19 -46.41
N ASP A 67 3.32 7.98 -46.38
CA ASP A 67 3.30 9.34 -46.94
C ASP A 67 3.26 10.43 -45.87
N ALA A 68 3.48 10.08 -44.59
CA ALA A 68 3.36 11.04 -43.49
C ALA A 68 4.71 11.65 -43.14
N SER A 69 4.68 12.91 -42.65
CA SER A 69 5.86 13.56 -42.10
C SER A 69 6.27 12.90 -40.76
N GLU A 70 7.55 13.09 -40.37
CA GLU A 70 8.08 12.55 -39.11
C GLU A 70 7.25 12.99 -37.90
N ASN A 71 6.81 14.25 -37.84
CA ASN A 71 5.95 14.77 -36.77
C ASN A 71 4.60 14.06 -36.71
N THR A 72 4.04 13.68 -37.86
CA THR A 72 2.79 12.92 -37.94
C THR A 72 2.98 11.50 -37.39
N ASN A 73 4.08 10.84 -37.72
CA ASN A 73 4.41 9.50 -37.20
C ASN A 73 4.63 9.50 -35.68
N VAL A 74 5.28 10.54 -35.14
CA VAL A 74 5.42 10.73 -33.68
C VAL A 74 4.06 10.92 -33.02
N SER A 75 3.19 11.75 -33.59
CA SER A 75 1.84 11.98 -33.07
C SER A 75 0.99 10.71 -33.13
N LEU A 76 1.11 9.94 -34.19
CA LEU A 76 0.41 8.66 -34.36
C LEU A 76 0.88 7.63 -33.33
N SER A 77 2.19 7.54 -33.11
CA SER A 77 2.76 6.66 -32.07
C SER A 77 2.18 6.98 -30.70
N LYS A 78 2.13 8.27 -30.33
CA LYS A 78 1.54 8.73 -29.07
C LYS A 78 0.03 8.44 -28.96
N LEU A 79 -0.70 8.47 -30.07
CA LEU A 79 -2.13 8.15 -30.10
C LEU A 79 -2.40 6.66 -29.82
N ILE A 80 -1.48 5.77 -30.23
CA ILE A 80 -1.63 4.32 -30.05
C ILE A 80 -1.25 3.87 -28.63
N ILE A 81 -0.31 4.54 -27.98
CA ILE A 81 0.22 4.16 -26.65
C ILE A 81 -0.87 3.93 -25.60
N PRO A 82 -1.93 4.75 -25.46
CA PRO A 82 -3.00 4.50 -24.50
C PRO A 82 -3.75 3.18 -24.70
N SER A 83 -3.73 2.62 -25.89
CA SER A 83 -4.36 1.34 -26.23
C SER A 83 -3.45 0.14 -25.92
N MET A 84 -2.16 0.35 -25.72
CA MET A 84 -1.18 -0.72 -25.50
C MET A 84 -1.47 -1.59 -24.28
N PRO A 85 -1.94 -1.07 -23.12
CA PRO A 85 -2.28 -1.92 -21.98
C PRO A 85 -3.31 -2.99 -22.31
N GLN A 86 -4.28 -2.67 -23.17
CA GLN A 86 -5.32 -3.61 -23.60
C GLN A 86 -4.75 -4.64 -24.60
N ILE A 87 -3.87 -4.22 -25.49
CA ILE A 87 -3.21 -5.10 -26.47
C ILE A 87 -2.30 -6.10 -25.76
N ILE A 88 -1.46 -5.62 -24.84
CA ILE A 88 -0.48 -6.43 -24.11
C ILE A 88 -1.17 -7.43 -23.17
N LYS A 89 -2.23 -7.02 -22.47
CA LYS A 89 -3.03 -7.90 -21.61
C LYS A 89 -4.06 -8.71 -22.38
N GLY A 90 -4.20 -8.46 -23.67
CA GLY A 90 -5.14 -9.16 -24.55
C GLY A 90 -4.82 -10.64 -24.69
N GLY A 91 -5.86 -11.45 -24.87
CA GLY A 91 -5.73 -12.90 -25.00
C GLY A 91 -4.80 -13.33 -26.12
N ALA A 92 -4.75 -12.58 -27.22
CA ALA A 92 -3.86 -12.86 -28.35
C ALA A 92 -2.39 -12.73 -27.96
N CYS A 93 -2.00 -11.61 -27.31
CA CYS A 93 -0.63 -11.38 -26.84
C CYS A 93 -0.22 -12.40 -25.79
N ILE A 94 -1.05 -12.62 -24.77
CA ILE A 94 -0.77 -13.60 -23.71
C ILE A 94 -0.69 -15.03 -24.25
N SER A 95 -1.55 -15.41 -25.18
CA SER A 95 -1.50 -16.73 -25.82
C SER A 95 -0.20 -16.91 -26.60
N GLN A 96 0.21 -15.90 -27.37
CA GLN A 96 1.45 -15.93 -28.12
C GLN A 96 2.67 -15.95 -27.20
N ALA A 97 2.67 -15.12 -26.15
CA ALA A 97 3.73 -15.12 -25.14
C ALA A 97 3.88 -16.49 -24.47
N ASN A 98 2.76 -17.16 -24.15
CA ASN A 98 2.78 -18.52 -23.60
C ASN A 98 3.35 -19.55 -24.58
N LYS A 99 3.09 -19.41 -25.89
CA LYS A 99 3.70 -20.28 -26.91
C LYS A 99 5.21 -20.09 -26.98
N ILE A 100 5.67 -18.83 -26.94
CA ILE A 100 7.10 -18.50 -26.95
C ILE A 100 7.79 -19.02 -25.69
N TYR A 101 7.16 -18.84 -24.52
CA TYR A 101 7.69 -19.31 -23.24
C TYR A 101 7.77 -20.84 -23.14
N GLY A 102 6.82 -21.56 -23.74
CA GLY A 102 6.88 -23.02 -23.97
C GLY A 102 6.70 -23.89 -22.73
N LYS A 103 6.27 -23.36 -21.57
CA LYS A 103 6.03 -24.13 -20.33
C LYS A 103 4.56 -24.22 -20.01
N GLU A 104 3.96 -25.41 -20.14
CA GLU A 104 2.53 -25.63 -19.87
C GLU A 104 2.13 -25.44 -18.41
N ASN A 105 2.99 -25.82 -17.47
CA ASN A 105 2.70 -25.81 -16.04
C ASN A 105 3.00 -24.45 -15.35
N ASP A 106 3.58 -23.48 -16.07
CA ASP A 106 3.98 -22.19 -15.55
C ASP A 106 3.62 -21.07 -16.54
N LYS A 107 2.33 -20.89 -16.77
CA LYS A 107 1.80 -19.97 -17.78
C LYS A 107 1.94 -18.49 -17.35
N ILE A 108 2.09 -17.65 -18.35
CA ILE A 108 2.01 -16.20 -18.22
C ILE A 108 0.54 -15.83 -17.98
N VAL A 109 0.30 -15.05 -16.92
CA VAL A 109 -1.04 -14.59 -16.55
C VAL A 109 -1.13 -13.08 -16.74
N ALA A 110 -2.17 -12.61 -17.39
CA ALA A 110 -2.37 -11.19 -17.70
C ALA A 110 -2.42 -10.29 -16.46
N SER A 111 -2.87 -10.80 -15.31
CA SER A 111 -2.90 -10.03 -14.04
C SER A 111 -1.52 -9.67 -13.53
N ASN A 112 -0.48 -10.42 -13.88
CA ASN A 112 0.89 -10.21 -13.45
C ASN A 112 1.67 -9.31 -14.42
N VAL A 113 1.07 -8.96 -15.55
CA VAL A 113 1.60 -7.99 -16.51
C VAL A 113 1.17 -6.60 -16.12
N SER A 114 2.11 -5.69 -16.00
CA SER A 114 1.85 -4.27 -15.81
C SER A 114 2.59 -3.46 -16.86
N MET A 115 1.99 -2.34 -17.24
CA MET A 115 2.56 -1.41 -18.20
C MET A 115 2.40 0.01 -17.64
N SER A 116 3.45 0.80 -17.81
CA SER A 116 3.44 2.23 -17.56
C SER A 116 4.04 2.99 -18.76
N TYR A 117 3.57 4.19 -18.99
CA TYR A 117 4.06 5.06 -20.06
C TYR A 117 3.94 6.52 -19.62
N ASP A 118 4.75 7.37 -20.22
CA ASP A 118 4.62 8.83 -20.11
C ASP A 118 3.89 9.33 -21.36
N GLU A 119 2.84 10.15 -21.19
CA GLU A 119 2.03 10.70 -22.28
C GLU A 119 2.85 11.52 -23.30
N ASN A 120 3.98 12.09 -22.87
CA ASN A 120 4.86 12.85 -23.73
C ASN A 120 5.99 12.02 -24.40
N SER A 121 6.09 10.74 -24.06
CA SER A 121 7.13 9.84 -24.54
C SER A 121 6.55 8.74 -25.45
N MET A 122 7.39 8.23 -26.35
CA MET A 122 7.11 7.00 -27.09
C MET A 122 7.64 5.76 -26.37
N VAL A 123 8.22 5.95 -25.17
CA VAL A 123 8.76 4.86 -24.37
C VAL A 123 7.69 4.29 -23.45
N ILE A 124 7.63 2.99 -23.42
CA ILE A 124 6.70 2.19 -22.65
C ILE A 124 7.51 1.26 -21.76
N THR A 125 7.25 1.26 -20.47
CA THR A 125 7.81 0.28 -19.54
C THR A 125 6.86 -0.88 -19.38
N VAL A 126 7.25 -2.07 -19.78
CA VAL A 126 6.51 -3.31 -19.54
C VAL A 126 7.14 -4.05 -18.37
N SER A 127 6.32 -4.56 -17.47
CA SER A 127 6.81 -5.32 -16.31
C SER A 127 5.98 -6.58 -16.08
N TYR A 128 6.65 -7.63 -15.61
CA TYR A 128 6.04 -8.89 -15.21
C TYR A 128 6.47 -9.27 -13.80
N SER A 129 5.52 -9.65 -12.98
CA SER A 129 5.76 -10.04 -11.58
C SER A 129 5.57 -11.54 -11.38
N ASP A 130 6.57 -12.20 -10.77
CA ASP A 130 6.56 -13.62 -10.46
C ASP A 130 7.20 -13.89 -9.09
N THR A 131 6.96 -15.07 -8.54
CA THR A 131 7.62 -15.54 -7.31
C THR A 131 9.05 -16.04 -7.55
N ASN A 132 9.39 -16.35 -8.78
CA ASN A 132 10.72 -16.80 -9.19
C ASN A 132 11.39 -15.76 -10.08
N LYS A 133 12.62 -15.36 -9.73
CA LYS A 133 13.40 -14.35 -10.44
C LYS A 133 13.65 -14.70 -11.91
N GLU A 134 14.05 -15.94 -12.18
CA GLU A 134 14.38 -16.41 -13.53
C GLU A 134 13.12 -16.56 -14.38
N SER A 135 12.02 -17.01 -13.79
CA SER A 135 10.72 -17.07 -14.47
C SER A 135 10.20 -15.68 -14.84
N ALA A 136 10.35 -14.69 -13.94
CA ALA A 136 9.92 -13.31 -14.20
C ALA A 136 10.64 -12.74 -15.44
N ASP A 137 11.96 -12.92 -15.52
CA ASP A 137 12.78 -12.47 -16.66
C ASP A 137 12.37 -13.14 -17.97
N LYS A 138 12.35 -14.48 -17.99
CA LYS A 138 12.01 -15.25 -19.21
C LYS A 138 10.58 -14.97 -19.70
N LYS A 139 9.63 -14.82 -18.78
CA LYS A 139 8.25 -14.47 -19.12
C LYS A 139 8.13 -13.05 -19.68
N LEU A 140 8.89 -12.09 -19.10
CA LEU A 140 8.93 -10.74 -19.65
C LEU A 140 9.49 -10.71 -21.07
N VAL A 141 10.60 -11.42 -21.33
CA VAL A 141 11.17 -11.53 -22.69
C VAL A 141 10.14 -12.10 -23.65
N ALA A 142 9.45 -13.18 -23.29
CA ALA A 142 8.41 -13.77 -24.12
C ALA A 142 7.22 -12.81 -24.38
N ILE A 143 6.88 -11.97 -23.41
CA ILE A 143 5.85 -10.93 -23.58
C ILE A 143 6.35 -9.87 -24.57
N MET A 144 7.60 -9.40 -24.42
CA MET A 144 8.17 -8.39 -25.33
C MET A 144 8.17 -8.86 -26.79
N GLU A 145 8.53 -10.10 -27.03
CA GLU A 145 8.47 -10.70 -28.38
C GLU A 145 7.02 -10.87 -28.90
N ALA A 146 6.09 -11.20 -27.99
CA ALA A 146 4.68 -11.37 -28.34
C ALA A 146 3.97 -10.04 -28.65
N ILE A 147 4.46 -8.91 -28.12
CA ILE A 147 3.90 -7.57 -28.38
C ILE A 147 3.98 -7.25 -29.87
N ASP A 148 5.15 -7.42 -30.47
CA ASP A 148 5.34 -7.10 -31.91
C ASP A 148 4.41 -7.94 -32.79
N TYR A 149 4.31 -9.24 -32.52
CA TYR A 149 3.35 -10.12 -33.21
C TYR A 149 1.90 -9.65 -33.05
N SER A 150 1.52 -9.20 -31.85
CA SER A 150 0.15 -8.76 -31.56
C SER A 150 -0.19 -7.44 -32.25
N LEU A 151 0.78 -6.52 -32.33
CA LEU A 151 0.61 -5.25 -33.01
C LEU A 151 0.38 -5.44 -34.52
N GLN A 152 1.09 -6.38 -35.15
CA GLN A 152 0.93 -6.70 -36.54
C GLN A 152 -0.44 -7.34 -36.87
N ASN A 153 -1.05 -8.01 -35.89
CA ASN A 153 -2.35 -8.69 -36.04
C ASN A 153 -3.54 -7.88 -35.50
N THR A 154 -3.29 -6.62 -35.08
CA THR A 154 -4.33 -5.72 -34.55
C THR A 154 -4.58 -4.61 -35.57
N SER A 155 -5.84 -4.31 -35.87
CA SER A 155 -6.20 -3.19 -36.75
C SER A 155 -5.93 -1.86 -36.05
N LEU A 156 -4.78 -1.29 -36.30
CA LEU A 156 -4.34 0.00 -35.77
C LEU A 156 -4.42 1.07 -36.86
N PRO A 157 -4.56 2.36 -36.51
CA PRO A 157 -4.61 3.47 -37.48
C PRO A 157 -3.22 3.84 -38.00
N ALA A 158 -2.43 2.84 -38.37
CA ALA A 158 -1.08 2.97 -38.91
C ALA A 158 -0.82 1.87 -39.93
N GLU A 159 -0.01 2.13 -40.95
CA GLU A 159 0.39 1.13 -41.93
C GLU A 159 1.34 0.10 -41.34
N LYS A 160 2.27 0.58 -40.52
CA LYS A 160 3.22 -0.26 -39.80
C LYS A 160 3.39 0.22 -38.38
N VAL A 161 3.25 -0.70 -37.44
CA VAL A 161 3.57 -0.46 -36.02
C VAL A 161 4.64 -1.46 -35.61
N SER A 162 5.70 -0.98 -35.01
CA SER A 162 6.78 -1.81 -34.46
C SER A 162 7.06 -1.45 -33.04
N PHE A 163 7.41 -2.45 -32.27
CA PHE A 163 7.83 -2.30 -30.89
C PHE A 163 9.25 -2.83 -30.74
N SER A 164 10.15 -2.02 -30.23
CA SER A 164 11.54 -2.38 -30.04
C SER A 164 11.95 -2.21 -28.59
N SER A 165 12.54 -3.25 -28.01
CA SER A 165 13.14 -3.16 -26.68
C SER A 165 14.34 -2.21 -26.72
N LEU A 166 14.39 -1.27 -25.77
CA LEU A 166 15.51 -0.34 -25.59
C LEU A 166 16.66 -0.94 -24.77
N GLN A 167 16.38 -2.02 -24.06
CA GLN A 167 17.34 -2.67 -23.14
C GLN A 167 17.57 -4.11 -23.58
N ASN A 168 18.82 -4.53 -23.59
CA ASN A 168 19.20 -5.92 -23.86
C ASN A 168 18.98 -6.84 -22.64
N LYS A 169 18.66 -6.29 -21.48
CA LYS A 169 18.47 -7.03 -20.22
C LYS A 169 17.41 -6.35 -19.37
N SER A 170 16.51 -7.13 -18.83
CA SER A 170 15.50 -6.65 -17.92
C SER A 170 16.10 -6.19 -16.59
N GLU A 171 15.55 -5.12 -16.02
CA GLU A 171 15.80 -4.73 -14.64
C GLU A 171 14.93 -5.56 -13.71
N ILE A 172 15.53 -6.26 -12.75
CA ILE A 172 14.78 -7.09 -11.81
C ILE A 172 14.83 -6.46 -10.43
N SER A 173 13.68 -6.04 -9.94
CA SER A 173 13.47 -5.59 -8.57
C SER A 173 12.77 -6.69 -7.77
N SER A 174 13.04 -6.74 -6.45
CA SER A 174 12.33 -7.63 -5.55
C SER A 174 11.54 -6.83 -4.53
N SER A 175 10.30 -7.20 -4.31
CA SER A 175 9.46 -6.68 -3.24
C SER A 175 9.02 -7.82 -2.33
N SER A 176 8.82 -7.49 -1.06
CA SER A 176 8.31 -8.44 -0.08
C SER A 176 7.11 -7.83 0.63
N THR A 177 6.07 -8.63 0.81
CA THR A 177 4.91 -8.23 1.60
C THR A 177 5.17 -8.27 3.11
N PHE A 178 6.39 -8.61 3.54
CA PHE A 178 6.78 -8.78 4.94
C PHE A 178 6.47 -7.53 5.78
N ALA A 179 6.88 -6.35 5.32
CA ALA A 179 6.65 -5.09 6.01
C ALA A 179 5.15 -4.78 6.18
N ASN A 180 4.33 -5.13 5.19
CA ASN A 180 2.89 -4.89 5.25
C ASN A 180 2.23 -5.68 6.37
N TYR A 181 2.61 -6.95 6.59
CA TYR A 181 2.06 -7.75 7.69
C TYR A 181 2.42 -7.17 9.06
N ILE A 182 3.62 -6.63 9.23
CA ILE A 182 4.02 -5.97 10.48
C ILE A 182 3.21 -4.71 10.71
N ILE A 183 3.05 -3.87 9.69
CA ILE A 183 2.27 -2.63 9.77
C ILE A 183 0.82 -2.94 10.13
N PHE A 184 0.18 -3.88 9.43
CA PHE A 184 -1.20 -4.28 9.72
C PHE A 184 -1.35 -4.92 11.09
N GLY A 185 -0.43 -5.80 11.50
CA GLY A 185 -0.44 -6.40 12.84
C GLY A 185 -0.32 -5.34 13.94
N THR A 186 0.57 -4.38 13.77
CA THR A 186 0.75 -3.26 14.71
C THR A 186 -0.52 -2.40 14.78
N LEU A 187 -1.12 -2.06 13.63
CA LEU A 187 -2.33 -1.26 13.57
C LEU A 187 -3.50 -1.96 14.25
N ILE A 188 -3.71 -3.24 13.96
CA ILE A 188 -4.78 -4.04 14.58
C ILE A 188 -4.56 -4.14 16.08
N GLY A 189 -3.33 -4.42 16.54
CA GLY A 189 -2.98 -4.47 17.96
C GLY A 189 -3.29 -3.16 18.68
N PHE A 190 -2.95 -2.04 18.06
CA PHE A 190 -3.27 -0.71 18.60
C PHE A 190 -4.77 -0.46 18.69
N VAL A 191 -5.54 -0.75 17.64
CA VAL A 191 -6.99 -0.53 17.61
C VAL A 191 -7.69 -1.39 18.67
N VAL A 192 -7.33 -2.66 18.78
CA VAL A 192 -7.89 -3.58 19.81
C VAL A 192 -7.57 -3.06 21.22
N ALA A 193 -6.33 -2.65 21.47
CA ALA A 193 -5.94 -2.10 22.75
C ALA A 193 -6.69 -0.81 23.10
N PHE A 194 -6.87 0.06 22.12
CA PHE A 194 -7.60 1.32 22.29
C PHE A 194 -9.06 1.08 22.65
N VAL A 195 -9.75 0.22 21.88
CA VAL A 195 -11.15 -0.14 22.16
C VAL A 195 -11.28 -0.81 23.53
N SER A 196 -10.38 -1.75 23.86
CA SER A 196 -10.36 -2.41 25.17
C SER A 196 -10.16 -1.43 26.31
N SER A 197 -9.29 -0.43 26.14
CA SER A 197 -9.05 0.63 27.13
C SER A 197 -10.30 1.48 27.40
N ILE A 198 -11.07 1.79 26.35
CA ILE A 198 -12.34 2.50 26.49
C ILE A 198 -13.37 1.62 27.23
N LEU A 199 -13.48 0.36 26.85
CA LEU A 199 -14.43 -0.57 27.50
C LEU A 199 -14.10 -0.73 29.00
N ILE A 200 -12.83 -0.96 29.34
CA ILE A 200 -12.39 -1.05 30.75
C ILE A 200 -12.78 0.22 31.51
N LYS A 201 -12.55 1.40 30.89
CA LYS A 201 -12.92 2.66 31.53
C LYS A 201 -14.42 2.85 31.73
N VAL A 202 -15.23 2.41 30.77
CA VAL A 202 -16.70 2.50 30.85
C VAL A 202 -17.25 1.58 31.93
N PHE A 203 -16.65 0.39 32.11
CA PHE A 203 -17.08 -0.58 33.12
C PHE A 203 -16.40 -0.43 34.49
N ASP A 204 -15.33 0.40 34.58
CA ASP A 204 -14.63 0.67 35.86
C ASP A 204 -15.38 1.75 36.67
N ASN A 205 -16.28 1.31 37.54
CA ASN A 205 -17.05 2.16 38.43
C ASN A 205 -16.28 2.49 39.71
N THR A 206 -14.97 2.29 39.78
CA THR A 206 -14.16 2.50 40.97
C THR A 206 -13.80 3.97 41.09
N ILE A 207 -14.26 4.61 42.17
CA ILE A 207 -13.88 5.98 42.53
C ILE A 207 -12.47 5.92 43.14
N ARG A 208 -11.51 6.61 42.53
CA ARG A 208 -10.08 6.52 42.92
C ARG A 208 -9.43 7.83 43.28
N SER A 209 -10.14 8.94 43.17
CA SER A 209 -9.61 10.25 43.59
C SER A 209 -10.64 11.01 44.39
N LYS A 210 -10.12 11.87 45.30
CA LYS A 210 -10.92 12.79 46.10
C LYS A 210 -11.79 13.69 45.19
N ASP A 211 -11.21 14.21 44.14
CA ASP A 211 -11.88 15.12 43.20
C ASP A 211 -13.01 14.40 42.40
N GLU A 212 -12.85 13.12 42.15
CA GLU A 212 -13.85 12.30 41.49
C GLU A 212 -15.02 12.01 42.41
N LEU A 213 -14.74 11.72 43.69
CA LEU A 213 -15.75 11.54 44.72
C LEU A 213 -16.57 12.81 44.92
N GLU A 214 -15.92 13.96 45.04
CA GLU A 214 -16.57 15.26 45.19
C GLU A 214 -17.48 15.60 44.01
N LYS A 215 -17.06 15.28 42.79
CA LYS A 215 -17.88 15.49 41.58
C LYS A 215 -19.11 14.59 41.52
N ILE A 216 -18.99 13.33 41.93
CA ILE A 216 -20.09 12.36 41.92
C ILE A 216 -21.10 12.63 43.04
N THR A 217 -20.60 12.93 44.25
CA THR A 217 -21.44 13.12 45.42
C THR A 217 -21.97 14.55 45.58
N GLY A 218 -21.37 15.53 44.91
CA GLY A 218 -21.66 16.95 45.08
C GLY A 218 -21.27 17.50 46.45
N SER A 219 -20.52 16.74 47.27
CA SER A 219 -20.15 17.08 48.64
C SER A 219 -18.64 17.19 48.78
N ILE A 220 -18.17 18.14 49.59
CA ILE A 220 -16.74 18.34 49.86
C ILE A 220 -16.21 17.18 50.71
N VAL A 221 -15.13 16.53 50.27
CA VAL A 221 -14.46 15.49 51.03
C VAL A 221 -13.54 16.13 52.09
N LEU A 222 -13.89 15.99 53.33
CA LEU A 222 -13.22 16.65 54.47
C LEU A 222 -11.86 16.00 54.83
N SER A 223 -11.72 14.68 54.66
CA SER A 223 -10.46 13.97 54.91
C SER A 223 -10.36 12.67 54.11
N SER A 224 -9.14 12.23 53.84
CA SER A 224 -8.85 10.89 53.29
C SER A 224 -7.94 10.14 54.26
N ILE A 225 -8.26 8.88 54.54
CA ILE A 225 -7.43 8.00 55.36
C ILE A 225 -6.64 7.11 54.39
N ASN A 226 -5.31 7.18 54.48
CA ASN A 226 -4.47 6.26 53.71
C ASN A 226 -4.46 4.90 54.39
N GLU A 227 -4.80 3.85 53.67
CA GLU A 227 -4.61 2.50 54.12
C GLU A 227 -3.11 2.19 54.14
N TYR A 228 -2.56 1.95 55.34
CA TYR A 228 -1.22 1.39 55.47
C TYR A 228 -1.32 -0.12 55.29
N ILE A 229 -0.76 -0.62 54.22
CA ILE A 229 -0.55 -2.07 54.04
C ILE A 229 0.80 -2.38 54.66
N ASP A 230 0.79 -3.10 55.79
CA ASP A 230 1.97 -3.68 56.44
C ASP A 230 2.57 -4.78 55.56
#